data_b76d29dfd019be17842223916afbb846
#
_entry.id   b76d29dfd019be17842223916afbb846
#
_cell.length_a   1.000
_cell.length_b   1.000
_cell.length_c   1.000
_cell.angle_alpha   90.00
_cell.angle_beta   90.00
_cell.angle_gamma   90.00
#
_symmetry.space_group_name_H-M   'P 1'
#
loop_
_entity.id
_entity.type
_entity.pdbx_description
1 polymer ?
#
loop_
_entity_poly.entity_id
_entity_poly.type
_entity_poly.pdbx_seq_one_letter_code
_entity_poly.pdbx_strand_id
1 'polypeptide(L)'
;HGIVHVPPTPLFGNMGSFVSRQTTMIDLLDKIYQLDPKAKYVGFYEFLTPIIMLRDLDLIKTVTVKNVEQFPDHPPVVNRKVDPMLGGVLFMLSGDQWKDHRNMLSPTFTSSKIKTMFKLMSECASRFAEHLSNLPEEQRETEIKGLLTKYTNDVIASCVYNASVDSVKEPNNVFYVYGRISTSFVTFKKSLMFLVHRNAPWLAELLQLKFVDSHIAKFFYDQVAETVETRQRTGARRSDILQLFMDNNKKREPGREMTVQDMANHAFSFFFGGFDTVSSQTCIVAHLLAENPNVQERVQQEIDEMLENNNGELTYDAMHDMKYLDAVISEILRLYPIAPFLDRMCIKDFELPPARPGDKPFTLKAGINIWIPVSGIHQDPKYYENPLKFDPDRFYENNRTITNSGAYMPFGLGPRMCIGNRFALTEMKVLLCHVLAKCSIKLALKTITPLQFEKGVFNVTGKNGFWLAIEPRKSVSASAVSCS
;
A
#
# COMPACT_ATOMS: atom_id res chain seq x y z
N HIS A 1 -27.81 16.51 16.21
CA HIS A 1 -27.81 16.71 14.75
C HIS A 1 -28.55 15.59 14.00
N GLY A 2 -29.08 14.56 14.71
CA GLY A 2 -29.86 13.48 14.09
C GLY A 2 -29.04 12.41 13.33
N ILE A 3 -27.72 12.52 13.31
CA ILE A 3 -26.85 11.52 12.65
C ILE A 3 -26.80 10.25 13.51
N VAL A 4 -27.09 9.10 12.90
CA VAL A 4 -26.92 7.80 13.55
C VAL A 4 -25.45 7.58 13.85
N HIS A 5 -25.14 7.26 15.08
CA HIS A 5 -23.77 7.09 15.54
C HIS A 5 -23.65 6.02 16.62
N VAL A 6 -22.45 5.49 16.79
CA VAL A 6 -22.12 4.64 17.93
C VAL A 6 -21.81 5.55 19.13
N PRO A 7 -22.49 5.39 20.29
CA PRO A 7 -22.15 6.15 21.47
C PRO A 7 -20.66 5.96 21.85
N PRO A 8 -19.91 7.05 22.05
CA PRO A 8 -18.50 6.94 22.38
C PRO A 8 -18.28 6.52 23.85
N THR A 9 -17.25 5.73 24.09
CA THR A 9 -16.75 5.50 25.46
C THR A 9 -15.78 6.63 25.86
N PRO A 10 -15.72 7.03 27.15
CA PRO A 10 -14.80 8.06 27.60
C PRO A 10 -13.35 7.76 27.18
N LEU A 11 -12.61 8.77 26.69
CA LEU A 11 -11.24 8.74 26.22
C LEU A 11 -10.99 7.91 24.96
N PHE A 12 -11.64 6.76 24.80
CA PHE A 12 -11.38 5.83 23.68
C PHE A 12 -12.33 6.05 22.49
N GLY A 13 -13.42 6.80 22.67
CA GLY A 13 -14.43 6.90 21.62
C GLY A 13 -14.98 5.52 21.24
N ASN A 14 -14.92 5.18 19.97
CA ASN A 14 -15.30 3.86 19.48
C ASN A 14 -14.07 2.95 19.18
N MET A 15 -12.85 3.44 19.50
CA MET A 15 -11.61 2.70 19.27
C MET A 15 -11.24 1.73 20.39
N GLY A 16 -12.04 1.65 21.46
CA GLY A 16 -11.72 0.88 22.66
C GLY A 16 -11.42 -0.60 22.40
N SER A 17 -12.25 -1.29 21.60
CA SER A 17 -12.04 -2.69 21.23
C SER A 17 -10.81 -2.92 20.36
N PHE A 18 -10.46 -1.95 19.51
CA PHE A 18 -9.23 -1.99 18.71
C PHE A 18 -7.98 -1.82 19.60
N VAL A 19 -7.97 -0.80 20.46
CA VAL A 19 -6.84 -0.52 21.36
C VAL A 19 -6.61 -1.68 22.36
N SER A 20 -7.69 -2.30 22.86
CA SER A 20 -7.61 -3.48 23.73
C SER A 20 -7.33 -4.80 23.00
N ARG A 21 -7.01 -4.75 21.70
CA ARG A 21 -6.69 -5.90 20.84
C ARG A 21 -7.79 -6.98 20.79
N GLN A 22 -9.05 -6.56 20.88
CA GLN A 22 -10.21 -7.46 20.77
C GLN A 22 -10.73 -7.59 19.35
N THR A 23 -10.46 -6.60 18.49
CA THR A 23 -10.94 -6.55 17.10
C THR A 23 -9.85 -6.04 16.15
N THR A 24 -9.96 -6.38 14.87
CA THR A 24 -9.14 -5.77 13.81
C THR A 24 -9.71 -4.40 13.42
N MET A 25 -8.94 -3.60 12.66
CA MET A 25 -9.46 -2.35 12.10
C MET A 25 -10.58 -2.63 11.08
N ILE A 26 -10.46 -3.68 10.29
CA ILE A 26 -11.47 -4.09 9.30
C ILE A 26 -12.79 -4.40 10.01
N ASP A 27 -12.79 -5.26 11.04
CA ASP A 27 -13.99 -5.62 11.79
C ASP A 27 -14.65 -4.41 12.47
N LEU A 28 -13.83 -3.48 13.00
CA LEU A 28 -14.35 -2.27 13.61
C LEU A 28 -15.05 -1.38 12.58
N LEU A 29 -14.40 -1.18 11.43
CA LEU A 29 -14.96 -0.37 10.34
C LEU A 29 -16.23 -1.01 9.77
N ASP A 30 -16.25 -2.32 9.60
CA ASP A 30 -17.43 -3.04 9.11
C ASP A 30 -18.60 -2.89 10.09
N LYS A 31 -18.36 -3.06 11.39
CA LYS A 31 -19.38 -2.84 12.42
C LYS A 31 -19.97 -1.42 12.35
N ILE A 32 -19.17 -0.40 12.13
CA ILE A 32 -19.63 0.99 11.99
C ILE A 32 -20.35 1.17 10.65
N TYR A 33 -19.83 0.58 9.58
CA TYR A 33 -20.45 0.61 8.25
C TYR A 33 -21.85 0.02 8.23
N GLN A 34 -22.06 -1.07 8.94
CA GLN A 34 -23.36 -1.75 9.02
C GLN A 34 -24.35 -1.11 10.00
N LEU A 35 -23.97 -0.03 10.70
CA LEU A 35 -24.80 0.60 11.73
C LEU A 35 -26.18 1.03 11.19
N ASP A 36 -26.23 1.55 9.97
CA ASP A 36 -27.45 1.92 9.28
C ASP A 36 -27.33 1.75 7.75
N PRO A 37 -27.80 0.62 7.21
CA PRO A 37 -27.73 0.35 5.77
C PRO A 37 -28.46 1.35 4.87
N LYS A 38 -29.41 2.13 5.41
CA LYS A 38 -30.20 3.12 4.65
C LYS A 38 -29.59 4.51 4.66
N ALA A 39 -28.67 4.79 5.60
CA ALA A 39 -28.03 6.09 5.70
C ALA A 39 -26.89 6.26 4.69
N LYS A 40 -26.75 7.46 4.11
CA LYS A 40 -25.64 7.83 3.23
C LYS A 40 -24.34 7.99 4.00
N TYR A 41 -24.41 8.30 5.29
CA TYR A 41 -23.28 8.42 6.20
C TYR A 41 -23.73 8.18 7.63
N VAL A 42 -22.78 7.77 8.48
CA VAL A 42 -22.94 7.55 9.91
C VAL A 42 -21.84 8.24 10.69
N GLY A 43 -22.05 8.46 11.99
CA GLY A 43 -21.06 9.07 12.87
C GLY A 43 -20.37 8.06 13.79
N PHE A 44 -19.12 8.32 14.13
CA PHE A 44 -18.41 7.63 15.22
C PHE A 44 -17.30 8.53 15.77
N TYR A 45 -16.58 8.03 16.77
CA TYR A 45 -15.49 8.77 17.40
C TYR A 45 -14.17 8.00 17.31
N GLU A 46 -13.19 8.59 16.63
CA GLU A 46 -11.79 8.19 16.73
C GLU A 46 -11.20 8.86 17.98
N PHE A 47 -11.14 8.14 19.09
CA PHE A 47 -10.82 8.68 20.41
C PHE A 47 -11.76 9.86 20.79
N LEU A 48 -11.23 11.05 20.83
CA LEU A 48 -12.00 12.29 21.15
C LEU A 48 -12.46 13.02 19.88
N THR A 49 -12.04 12.58 18.71
CA THR A 49 -12.32 13.26 17.44
C THR A 49 -13.59 12.69 16.78
N PRO A 50 -14.62 13.52 16.53
CA PRO A 50 -15.78 13.06 15.76
C PRO A 50 -15.44 12.82 14.30
N ILE A 51 -15.92 11.73 13.76
CA ILE A 51 -15.70 11.29 12.37
C ILE A 51 -17.05 11.06 11.70
N ILE A 52 -17.17 11.47 10.45
CA ILE A 52 -18.27 11.09 9.56
C ILE A 52 -17.77 10.00 8.60
N MET A 53 -18.38 8.82 8.67
CA MET A 53 -18.11 7.74 7.75
C MET A 53 -19.11 7.78 6.59
N LEU A 54 -18.59 7.98 5.38
CA LEU A 54 -19.41 7.99 4.15
C LEU A 54 -19.68 6.56 3.68
N ARG A 55 -20.91 6.32 3.18
CA ARG A 55 -21.35 5.01 2.69
C ARG A 55 -21.88 5.06 1.25
N ASP A 56 -22.37 6.22 0.84
CA ASP A 56 -22.94 6.45 -0.49
C ASP A 56 -21.86 6.79 -1.52
N LEU A 57 -21.80 6.05 -2.64
CA LEU A 57 -20.74 6.22 -3.64
C LEU A 57 -20.80 7.59 -4.33
N ASP A 58 -21.98 8.16 -4.54
CA ASP A 58 -22.09 9.49 -5.17
C ASP A 58 -21.59 10.58 -4.22
N LEU A 59 -21.85 10.41 -2.93
CA LEU A 59 -21.31 11.30 -1.91
C LEU A 59 -19.79 11.15 -1.77
N ILE A 60 -19.26 9.94 -1.84
CA ILE A 60 -17.83 9.66 -1.86
C ILE A 60 -17.17 10.33 -3.07
N LYS A 61 -17.74 10.18 -4.28
CA LYS A 61 -17.25 10.89 -5.48
C LYS A 61 -17.34 12.39 -5.33
N THR A 62 -18.40 12.89 -4.69
CA THR A 62 -18.58 14.31 -4.41
C THR A 62 -17.43 14.85 -3.56
N VAL A 63 -17.07 14.16 -2.49
CA VAL A 63 -15.99 14.56 -1.58
C VAL A 63 -14.61 14.38 -2.19
N THR A 64 -14.36 13.24 -2.85
CA THR A 64 -13.00 12.87 -3.27
C THR A 64 -12.60 13.41 -4.64
N VAL A 65 -13.57 13.74 -5.50
CA VAL A 65 -13.34 14.13 -6.89
C VAL A 65 -13.92 15.50 -7.20
N LYS A 66 -15.24 15.72 -6.95
CA LYS A 66 -15.92 16.96 -7.39
C LYS A 66 -15.58 18.17 -6.52
N ASN A 67 -15.47 18.00 -5.21
CA ASN A 67 -15.20 19.06 -4.23
C ASN A 67 -13.85 18.88 -3.52
N VAL A 68 -12.85 18.41 -4.26
CA VAL A 68 -11.50 18.17 -3.71
C VAL A 68 -10.89 19.43 -3.08
N GLU A 69 -11.28 20.63 -3.51
CA GLU A 69 -10.80 21.89 -2.93
C GLU A 69 -11.32 22.14 -1.52
N GLN A 70 -12.42 21.48 -1.12
CA GLN A 70 -12.97 21.54 0.23
C GLN A 70 -12.49 20.37 1.09
N PHE A 71 -11.96 19.31 0.47
CA PHE A 71 -11.46 18.10 1.10
C PHE A 71 -10.06 17.71 0.55
N PRO A 72 -9.12 18.66 0.49
CA PRO A 72 -7.85 18.41 -0.19
C PRO A 72 -6.89 17.53 0.61
N ASP A 73 -7.01 17.49 1.93
CA ASP A 73 -5.96 17.04 2.83
C ASP A 73 -6.36 15.82 3.65
N HIS A 74 -5.34 15.06 4.03
CA HIS A 74 -5.44 14.10 5.12
C HIS A 74 -5.41 14.83 6.47
N PRO A 75 -6.07 14.31 7.51
CA PRO A 75 -5.88 14.82 8.86
C PRO A 75 -4.40 14.75 9.26
N PRO A 76 -3.83 15.79 9.87
CA PRO A 76 -2.42 15.79 10.25
C PRO A 76 -2.15 14.70 11.30
N VAL A 77 -1.13 13.88 11.05
CA VAL A 77 -0.70 12.80 11.95
C VAL A 77 0.61 13.16 12.63
N VAL A 78 1.54 13.80 11.91
CA VAL A 78 2.88 14.12 12.40
C VAL A 78 3.22 15.57 12.07
N ASN A 79 3.72 16.30 13.07
CA ASN A 79 4.19 17.67 12.88
C ASN A 79 5.59 17.65 12.23
N ARG A 80 5.75 18.29 11.06
CA ARG A 80 7.04 18.42 10.36
C ARG A 80 8.13 19.08 11.20
N LYS A 81 7.80 19.93 12.16
CA LYS A 81 8.78 20.54 13.08
C LYS A 81 9.36 19.50 14.04
N VAL A 82 8.56 18.48 14.41
CA VAL A 82 9.00 17.41 15.32
C VAL A 82 9.74 16.34 14.55
N ASP A 83 9.18 15.87 13.46
CA ASP A 83 9.77 14.84 12.60
C ASP A 83 9.86 15.35 11.14
N PRO A 84 10.95 16.01 10.77
CA PRO A 84 11.11 16.60 9.45
C PRO A 84 11.11 15.58 8.30
N MET A 85 11.59 14.35 8.54
CA MET A 85 11.63 13.29 7.53
C MET A 85 10.22 12.77 7.27
N LEU A 86 9.53 12.25 8.28
CA LEU A 86 8.19 11.69 8.11
C LEU A 86 7.15 12.77 7.82
N GLY A 87 7.22 13.92 8.48
CA GLY A 87 6.31 15.05 8.22
C GLY A 87 6.54 15.72 6.86
N GLY A 88 7.66 15.44 6.18
CA GLY A 88 7.98 15.91 4.83
C GLY A 88 7.58 14.95 3.70
N VAL A 89 7.06 13.73 4.02
CA VAL A 89 6.62 12.79 2.98
C VAL A 89 5.35 13.29 2.29
N LEU A 90 5.18 12.95 1.02
CA LEU A 90 4.07 13.43 0.18
C LEU A 90 2.68 13.24 0.83
N PHE A 91 2.47 12.13 1.53
CA PHE A 91 1.21 11.82 2.22
C PHE A 91 0.87 12.84 3.34
N MET A 92 1.90 13.34 4.05
CA MET A 92 1.72 14.29 5.17
C MET A 92 1.63 15.75 4.73
N LEU A 93 1.97 16.05 3.47
CA LEU A 93 1.86 17.41 2.94
C LEU A 93 0.40 17.80 2.71
N SER A 94 0.10 19.08 2.90
CA SER A 94 -1.24 19.65 2.75
C SER A 94 -1.27 20.90 1.86
N GLY A 95 -2.46 21.28 1.41
CA GLY A 95 -2.72 22.49 0.64
C GLY A 95 -1.90 22.61 -0.63
N ASP A 96 -1.41 23.83 -0.90
CA ASP A 96 -0.66 24.13 -2.12
C ASP A 96 0.70 23.44 -2.16
N GLN A 97 1.34 23.22 -1.00
CA GLN A 97 2.60 22.49 -0.94
C GLN A 97 2.41 21.04 -1.43
N TRP A 98 1.35 20.36 -1.01
CA TRP A 98 1.02 19.04 -1.54
C TRP A 98 0.76 19.07 -3.04
N LYS A 99 -0.04 20.04 -3.54
CA LYS A 99 -0.37 20.16 -4.97
C LYS A 99 0.90 20.31 -5.81
N ASP A 100 1.79 21.19 -5.39
CA ASP A 100 3.04 21.46 -6.09
C ASP A 100 3.93 20.22 -6.14
N HIS A 101 4.18 19.59 -5.00
CA HIS A 101 5.00 18.38 -4.93
C HIS A 101 4.34 17.20 -5.66
N ARG A 102 3.02 17.03 -5.55
CA ARG A 102 2.28 15.99 -6.28
C ARG A 102 2.41 16.12 -7.78
N ASN A 103 2.25 17.33 -8.31
CA ASN A 103 2.40 17.61 -9.74
C ASN A 103 3.80 17.31 -10.24
N MET A 104 4.81 17.62 -9.45
CA MET A 104 6.20 17.37 -9.78
C MET A 104 6.57 15.88 -9.77
N LEU A 105 6.02 15.12 -8.83
CA LEU A 105 6.33 13.70 -8.66
C LEU A 105 5.51 12.79 -9.60
N SER A 106 4.31 13.19 -10.00
CA SER A 106 3.41 12.36 -10.82
C SER A 106 4.03 11.89 -12.14
N PRO A 107 4.81 12.68 -12.89
CA PRO A 107 5.46 12.23 -14.11
C PRO A 107 6.43 11.05 -13.91
N THR A 108 6.96 10.87 -12.69
CA THR A 108 7.87 9.78 -12.32
C THR A 108 7.19 8.41 -12.34
N PHE A 109 5.87 8.36 -12.12
CA PHE A 109 5.07 7.13 -12.03
C PHE A 109 4.21 6.86 -13.27
N THR A 110 4.55 7.44 -14.41
CA THR A 110 3.93 7.07 -15.69
C THR A 110 4.35 5.68 -16.14
N SER A 111 3.51 4.98 -16.91
CA SER A 111 3.80 3.61 -17.40
C SER A 111 5.15 3.53 -18.13
N SER A 112 5.49 4.56 -18.92
CA SER A 112 6.79 4.63 -19.62
C SER A 112 7.97 4.66 -18.64
N LYS A 113 7.87 5.35 -17.50
CA LYS A 113 8.93 5.42 -16.49
C LYS A 113 9.00 4.15 -15.64
N ILE A 114 7.84 3.55 -15.32
CA ILE A 114 7.81 2.22 -14.67
C ILE A 114 8.47 1.17 -15.57
N LYS A 115 8.20 1.19 -16.88
CA LYS A 115 8.87 0.28 -17.85
C LYS A 115 10.39 0.41 -17.82
N THR A 116 10.95 1.61 -17.60
CA THR A 116 12.42 1.78 -17.48
C THR A 116 12.99 1.16 -16.20
N MET A 117 12.20 1.04 -15.13
CA MET A 117 12.59 0.43 -13.86
C MET A 117 12.29 -1.08 -13.79
N PHE A 118 11.53 -1.59 -14.75
CA PHE A 118 11.13 -3.00 -14.80
C PHE A 118 12.32 -3.95 -14.72
N LYS A 119 13.41 -3.64 -15.44
CA LYS A 119 14.62 -4.47 -15.41
C LYS A 119 15.19 -4.61 -13.99
N LEU A 120 15.24 -3.53 -13.23
CA LEU A 120 15.73 -3.54 -11.84
C LEU A 120 14.83 -4.41 -10.94
N MET A 121 13.49 -4.28 -11.10
CA MET A 121 12.53 -5.12 -10.36
C MET A 121 12.71 -6.61 -10.74
N SER A 122 12.83 -6.91 -12.03
CA SER A 122 12.96 -8.27 -12.54
C SER A 122 14.26 -8.94 -12.07
N GLU A 123 15.36 -8.22 -12.04
CA GLU A 123 16.65 -8.71 -11.51
C GLU A 123 16.53 -9.06 -10.01
N CYS A 124 15.88 -8.22 -9.21
CA CYS A 124 15.62 -8.50 -7.79
C CYS A 124 14.71 -9.72 -7.61
N ALA A 125 13.62 -9.79 -8.40
CA ALA A 125 12.66 -10.89 -8.33
C ALA A 125 13.25 -12.22 -8.77
N SER A 126 14.10 -12.21 -9.81
CA SER A 126 14.80 -13.42 -10.28
C SER A 126 15.72 -13.99 -9.21
N ARG A 127 16.56 -13.13 -8.56
CA ARG A 127 17.43 -13.56 -7.45
C ARG A 127 16.62 -14.10 -6.27
N PHE A 128 15.52 -13.45 -5.95
CA PHE A 128 14.63 -13.85 -4.86
C PHE A 128 13.96 -15.20 -5.16
N ALA A 129 13.42 -15.40 -6.37
CA ALA A 129 12.80 -16.64 -6.78
C ALA A 129 13.81 -17.80 -6.84
N GLU A 130 15.05 -17.53 -7.23
CA GLU A 130 16.12 -18.51 -7.19
C GLU A 130 16.47 -18.92 -5.76
N HIS A 131 16.54 -17.97 -4.84
CA HIS A 131 16.73 -18.27 -3.42
C HIS A 131 15.60 -19.18 -2.91
N LEU A 132 14.33 -18.86 -3.20
CA LEU A 132 13.18 -19.66 -2.75
C LEU A 132 13.19 -21.07 -3.33
N SER A 133 13.55 -21.24 -4.63
CA SER A 133 13.59 -22.55 -5.29
C SER A 133 14.72 -23.45 -4.79
N ASN A 134 15.76 -22.85 -4.19
CA ASN A 134 16.91 -23.55 -3.64
C ASN A 134 16.87 -23.72 -2.11
N LEU A 135 15.74 -23.39 -1.46
CA LEU A 135 15.60 -23.61 -0.04
C LEU A 135 15.75 -25.10 0.33
N PRO A 136 16.59 -25.42 1.34
CA PRO A 136 16.62 -26.76 1.93
C PRO A 136 15.22 -27.21 2.37
N GLU A 137 14.94 -28.50 2.33
CA GLU A 137 13.61 -29.05 2.62
C GLU A 137 13.08 -28.60 3.98
N GLU A 138 13.94 -28.59 4.99
CA GLU A 138 13.63 -28.15 6.36
C GLU A 138 13.32 -26.66 6.50
N GLN A 139 13.63 -25.84 5.50
CA GLN A 139 13.38 -24.39 5.48
C GLN A 139 12.23 -23.98 4.53
N ARG A 140 11.63 -24.95 3.83
CA ARG A 140 10.55 -24.67 2.87
C ARG A 140 9.28 -24.21 3.57
N GLU A 141 9.00 -24.67 4.79
CA GLU A 141 7.96 -24.09 5.64
C GLU A 141 8.50 -22.86 6.36
N THR A 142 8.11 -21.67 5.92
CA THR A 142 8.70 -20.43 6.39
C THR A 142 7.66 -19.34 6.63
N GLU A 143 8.00 -18.40 7.51
CA GLU A 143 7.27 -17.12 7.64
C GLU A 143 7.68 -16.20 6.50
N ILE A 144 6.76 -16.00 5.52
CA ILE A 144 7.08 -15.39 4.23
C ILE A 144 7.17 -13.85 4.30
N LYS A 145 6.55 -13.19 5.31
CA LYS A 145 6.55 -11.72 5.41
C LYS A 145 7.96 -11.15 5.52
N GLY A 146 8.80 -11.77 6.35
CA GLY A 146 10.20 -11.37 6.50
C GLY A 146 10.99 -11.48 5.21
N LEU A 147 10.78 -12.55 4.43
CA LEU A 147 11.43 -12.75 3.12
C LEU A 147 10.92 -11.73 2.08
N LEU A 148 9.60 -11.55 1.97
CA LEU A 148 9.01 -10.59 1.04
C LEU A 148 9.42 -9.14 1.36
N THR A 149 9.57 -8.80 2.65
CA THR A 149 10.05 -7.47 3.05
C THR A 149 11.52 -7.24 2.62
N LYS A 150 12.35 -8.28 2.59
CA LYS A 150 13.71 -8.18 2.04
C LYS A 150 13.68 -7.92 0.52
N TYR A 151 12.80 -8.60 -0.21
CA TYR A 151 12.61 -8.36 -1.63
C TYR A 151 12.16 -6.92 -1.92
N THR A 152 11.12 -6.42 -1.26
CA THR A 152 10.63 -5.07 -1.47
C THR A 152 11.67 -4.01 -1.08
N ASN A 153 12.49 -4.28 -0.03
CA ASN A 153 13.64 -3.45 0.30
C ASN A 153 14.62 -3.34 -0.87
N ASP A 154 14.99 -4.46 -1.47
CA ASP A 154 15.99 -4.49 -2.54
C ASP A 154 15.50 -3.79 -3.81
N VAL A 155 14.22 -3.96 -4.15
CA VAL A 155 13.59 -3.24 -5.26
C VAL A 155 13.62 -1.74 -5.02
N ILE A 156 13.20 -1.27 -3.84
CA ILE A 156 13.14 0.15 -3.54
C ILE A 156 14.54 0.75 -3.40
N ALA A 157 15.47 0.07 -2.73
CA ALA A 157 16.86 0.51 -2.64
C ALA A 157 17.48 0.70 -4.05
N SER A 158 17.18 -0.23 -4.97
CA SER A 158 17.66 -0.13 -6.36
C SER A 158 16.96 0.96 -7.16
N CYS A 159 15.63 1.02 -7.12
CA CYS A 159 14.83 1.94 -7.94
C CYS A 159 14.85 3.40 -7.45
N VAL A 160 15.04 3.62 -6.14
CA VAL A 160 14.96 4.95 -5.51
C VAL A 160 16.33 5.49 -5.16
N TYR A 161 17.19 4.69 -4.48
CA TYR A 161 18.44 5.15 -3.89
C TYR A 161 19.69 4.78 -4.69
N ASN A 162 19.55 4.12 -5.84
CA ASN A 162 20.70 3.64 -6.61
C ASN A 162 21.56 2.60 -5.88
N ALA A 163 21.03 1.97 -4.83
CA ALA A 163 21.76 1.00 -4.04
C ALA A 163 21.53 -0.42 -4.58
N SER A 164 22.61 -1.18 -4.78
CA SER A 164 22.56 -2.59 -5.11
C SER A 164 22.74 -3.38 -3.82
N VAL A 165 21.64 -3.87 -3.27
CA VAL A 165 21.61 -4.67 -2.05
C VAL A 165 20.99 -6.05 -2.32
N ASP A 166 21.37 -7.03 -1.51
CA ASP A 166 20.77 -8.38 -1.49
C ASP A 166 20.44 -8.72 -0.02
N SER A 167 19.25 -8.29 0.40
CA SER A 167 18.83 -8.41 1.79
C SER A 167 18.55 -9.84 2.22
N VAL A 168 18.45 -10.76 1.28
CA VAL A 168 18.34 -12.19 1.59
C VAL A 168 19.69 -12.73 2.03
N LYS A 169 20.76 -12.42 1.29
CA LYS A 169 22.14 -12.83 1.64
C LYS A 169 22.72 -12.02 2.79
N GLU A 170 22.38 -10.71 2.84
CA GLU A 170 22.88 -9.77 3.82
C GLU A 170 21.74 -9.23 4.69
N PRO A 171 21.16 -10.04 5.60
CA PRO A 171 19.97 -9.65 6.36
C PRO A 171 20.20 -8.50 7.34
N ASN A 172 21.44 -8.13 7.60
CA ASN A 172 21.85 -7.01 8.44
C ASN A 172 22.25 -5.75 7.65
N ASN A 173 22.01 -5.72 6.32
CA ASN A 173 22.31 -4.50 5.56
C ASN A 173 21.46 -3.32 6.09
N VAL A 174 22.09 -2.14 6.04
CA VAL A 174 21.57 -0.94 6.71
C VAL A 174 20.23 -0.49 6.13
N PHE A 175 20.01 -0.61 4.81
CA PHE A 175 18.73 -0.28 4.17
C PHE A 175 17.59 -1.12 4.76
N TYR A 176 17.76 -2.44 4.85
CA TYR A 176 16.75 -3.34 5.39
C TYR A 176 16.49 -3.08 6.88
N VAL A 177 17.56 -2.97 7.68
CA VAL A 177 17.43 -2.76 9.13
C VAL A 177 16.72 -1.43 9.43
N TYR A 178 17.14 -0.33 8.79
CA TYR A 178 16.54 0.99 9.01
C TYR A 178 15.14 1.09 8.41
N GLY A 179 14.91 0.43 7.28
CA GLY A 179 13.58 0.31 6.70
C GLY A 179 12.59 -0.36 7.65
N ARG A 180 12.95 -1.50 8.18
CA ARG A 180 12.13 -2.25 9.15
C ARG A 180 11.83 -1.44 10.42
N ILE A 181 12.82 -0.73 10.96
CA ILE A 181 12.62 0.13 12.14
C ILE A 181 11.67 1.28 11.82
N SER A 182 11.84 1.93 10.66
CA SER A 182 11.05 3.11 10.27
C SER A 182 9.60 2.78 9.95
N THR A 183 9.33 1.63 9.34
CA THR A 183 7.98 1.24 8.88
C THR A 183 7.19 0.44 9.92
N SER A 184 7.83 -0.04 10.98
CA SER A 184 7.16 -0.79 12.05
C SER A 184 6.38 0.14 12.98
N PHE A 185 5.03 0.07 12.94
CA PHE A 185 4.12 0.76 13.87
C PHE A 185 3.50 -0.16 14.93
N VAL A 186 3.96 -1.41 15.00
CA VAL A 186 3.39 -2.46 15.88
C VAL A 186 3.79 -2.29 17.34
N THR A 187 4.84 -1.50 17.64
CA THR A 187 5.32 -1.35 19.01
C THR A 187 4.39 -0.49 19.85
N PHE A 188 4.15 -0.89 21.09
CA PHE A 188 3.35 -0.12 22.06
C PHE A 188 3.81 1.34 22.18
N LYS A 189 5.13 1.58 22.16
CA LYS A 189 5.70 2.94 22.16
C LYS A 189 5.20 3.77 21.00
N LYS A 190 5.27 3.25 19.76
CA LYS A 190 4.82 3.99 18.56
C LYS A 190 3.30 4.16 18.53
N SER A 191 2.53 3.20 19.01
CA SER A 191 1.09 3.34 19.17
C SER A 191 0.74 4.46 20.15
N LEU A 192 1.44 4.54 21.29
CA LEU A 192 1.26 5.62 22.26
C LEU A 192 1.69 6.98 21.67
N MET A 193 2.80 7.03 20.94
CA MET A 193 3.26 8.24 20.24
C MET A 193 2.20 8.72 19.23
N PHE A 194 1.61 7.80 18.46
CA PHE A 194 0.52 8.10 17.53
C PHE A 194 -0.67 8.74 18.25
N LEU A 195 -1.09 8.17 19.39
CA LEU A 195 -2.16 8.72 20.23
C LEU A 195 -1.83 10.14 20.70
N VAL A 196 -0.60 10.39 21.16
CA VAL A 196 -0.17 11.72 21.61
C VAL A 196 -0.16 12.71 20.44
N HIS A 197 0.40 12.36 19.29
CA HIS A 197 0.38 13.23 18.10
C HIS A 197 -1.05 13.58 17.66
N ARG A 198 -1.97 12.62 17.78
CA ARG A 198 -3.36 12.77 17.30
C ARG A 198 -4.20 13.62 18.25
N ASN A 199 -4.04 13.48 19.56
CA ASN A 199 -4.93 14.07 20.56
C ASN A 199 -4.28 15.24 21.34
N ALA A 200 -2.96 15.31 21.41
CA ALA A 200 -2.19 16.32 22.12
C ALA A 200 -0.90 16.70 21.33
N PRO A 201 -1.03 17.28 20.12
CA PRO A 201 0.13 17.59 19.27
C PRO A 201 1.14 18.52 19.94
N TRP A 202 0.69 19.41 20.82
CA TRP A 202 1.56 20.27 21.61
C TRP A 202 2.49 19.47 22.54
N LEU A 203 2.00 18.35 23.09
CA LEU A 203 2.79 17.47 23.95
C LEU A 203 3.81 16.66 23.12
N ALA A 204 3.42 16.24 21.91
CA ALA A 204 4.36 15.60 20.99
C ALA A 204 5.51 16.56 20.61
N GLU A 205 5.23 17.85 20.43
CA GLU A 205 6.22 18.88 20.16
C GLU A 205 7.11 19.13 21.38
N LEU A 206 6.52 19.27 22.56
CA LEU A 206 7.27 19.47 23.82
C LEU A 206 8.23 18.31 24.11
N LEU A 207 7.78 17.07 23.92
CA LEU A 207 8.56 15.85 24.19
C LEU A 207 9.41 15.40 23.00
N GLN A 208 9.39 16.12 21.86
CA GLN A 208 10.12 15.81 20.62
C GLN A 208 9.94 14.35 20.18
N LEU A 209 8.67 13.88 20.16
CA LEU A 209 8.32 12.50 19.85
C LEU A 209 8.48 12.22 18.36
N LYS A 210 9.63 11.71 17.93
CA LYS A 210 9.95 11.37 16.53
C LYS A 210 9.65 9.90 16.26
N PHE A 211 8.97 9.62 15.14
CA PHE A 211 8.77 8.26 14.63
C PHE A 211 10.01 7.72 13.93
N VAL A 212 10.74 8.61 13.23
CA VAL A 212 11.99 8.28 12.56
C VAL A 212 13.15 8.83 13.39
N ASP A 213 13.98 7.95 13.92
CA ASP A 213 15.14 8.34 14.70
C ASP A 213 16.10 9.19 13.88
N SER A 214 16.72 10.20 14.51
CA SER A 214 17.54 11.20 13.80
C SER A 214 18.72 10.59 13.03
N HIS A 215 19.33 9.50 13.53
CA HIS A 215 20.43 8.81 12.82
C HIS A 215 19.94 8.08 11.57
N ILE A 216 18.71 7.53 11.60
CA ILE A 216 18.09 6.89 10.43
C ILE A 216 17.70 7.94 9.40
N ALA A 217 17.09 9.06 9.84
CA ALA A 217 16.76 10.17 8.96
C ALA A 217 18.02 10.72 8.26
N LYS A 218 19.11 10.86 9.02
CA LYS A 218 20.41 11.29 8.48
C LYS A 218 20.93 10.30 7.43
N PHE A 219 20.85 9.00 7.68
CA PHE A 219 21.28 8.00 6.70
C PHE A 219 20.54 8.14 5.37
N PHE A 220 19.22 8.20 5.37
CA PHE A 220 18.45 8.35 4.12
C PHE A 220 18.71 9.69 3.42
N TYR A 221 18.92 10.76 4.18
CA TYR A 221 19.32 12.05 3.63
C TYR A 221 20.70 11.97 2.95
N ASP A 222 21.70 11.43 3.65
CA ASP A 222 23.08 11.34 3.15
C ASP A 222 23.15 10.53 1.85
N GLN A 223 22.40 9.41 1.74
CA GLN A 223 22.33 8.59 0.52
C GLN A 223 21.81 9.39 -0.69
N VAL A 224 20.81 10.23 -0.48
CA VAL A 224 20.28 11.08 -1.56
C VAL A 224 21.25 12.21 -1.88
N ALA A 225 21.79 12.89 -0.87
CA ALA A 225 22.71 14.02 -1.04
C ALA A 225 23.97 13.59 -1.81
N GLU A 226 24.62 12.50 -1.39
CA GLU A 226 25.81 11.95 -2.05
C GLU A 226 25.53 11.54 -3.50
N THR A 227 24.37 10.91 -3.75
CA THR A 227 24.01 10.50 -5.10
C THR A 227 23.76 11.70 -6.01
N VAL A 228 23.05 12.73 -5.52
CA VAL A 228 22.77 13.96 -6.27
C VAL A 228 24.08 14.69 -6.58
N GLU A 229 24.96 14.89 -5.59
CA GLU A 229 26.26 15.55 -5.74
C GLU A 229 27.14 14.79 -6.75
N THR A 230 27.24 13.47 -6.61
CA THR A 230 28.05 12.64 -7.52
C THR A 230 27.55 12.74 -8.95
N ARG A 231 26.24 12.67 -9.19
CA ARG A 231 25.66 12.79 -10.53
C ARG A 231 25.83 14.19 -11.13
N GLN A 232 25.75 15.23 -10.30
CA GLN A 232 26.00 16.60 -10.75
C GLN A 232 27.45 16.80 -11.16
N ARG A 233 28.39 16.24 -10.40
CA ARG A 233 29.82 16.34 -10.65
C ARG A 233 30.31 15.52 -11.85
N THR A 234 29.82 14.28 -11.98
CA THR A 234 30.30 13.30 -12.97
C THR A 234 29.49 13.27 -14.26
N GLY A 235 28.28 13.83 -14.26
CA GLY A 235 27.33 13.67 -15.35
C GLY A 235 26.73 12.26 -15.48
N ALA A 236 27.01 11.35 -14.53
CA ALA A 236 26.49 9.99 -14.54
C ALA A 236 24.95 9.99 -14.46
N ARG A 237 24.31 9.11 -15.24
CA ARG A 237 22.84 8.95 -15.31
C ARG A 237 22.45 7.51 -15.13
N ARG A 238 21.31 7.29 -14.45
CA ARG A 238 20.69 5.98 -14.28
C ARG A 238 19.18 6.12 -14.42
N SER A 239 18.50 5.05 -14.88
CA SER A 239 17.03 5.02 -15.01
C SER A 239 16.37 4.67 -13.68
N ASP A 240 16.43 5.58 -12.71
CA ASP A 240 15.85 5.46 -11.39
C ASP A 240 15.03 6.71 -11.00
N ILE A 241 14.32 6.61 -9.86
CA ILE A 241 13.42 7.68 -9.37
C ILE A 241 14.18 8.95 -9.05
N LEU A 242 15.37 8.86 -8.44
CA LEU A 242 16.16 10.04 -8.09
C LEU A 242 16.63 10.81 -9.33
N GLN A 243 16.99 10.11 -10.42
CA GLN A 243 17.30 10.77 -11.69
C GLN A 243 16.08 11.51 -12.25
N LEU A 244 14.90 10.91 -12.14
CA LEU A 244 13.66 11.57 -12.58
C LEU A 244 13.36 12.83 -11.75
N PHE A 245 13.64 12.83 -10.44
CA PHE A 245 13.55 14.04 -9.61
C PHE A 245 14.50 15.12 -10.08
N MET A 246 15.76 14.78 -10.30
CA MET A 246 16.76 15.72 -10.80
C MET A 246 16.38 16.31 -12.17
N ASP A 247 15.86 15.46 -13.08
CA ASP A 247 15.46 15.89 -14.42
C ASP A 247 14.20 16.77 -14.39
N ASN A 248 13.23 16.43 -13.55
CA ASN A 248 12.03 17.24 -13.38
C ASN A 248 12.35 18.58 -12.69
N ASN A 249 13.28 18.56 -11.74
CA ASN A 249 13.69 19.76 -11.03
C ASN A 249 14.35 20.81 -11.96
N LYS A 250 15.14 20.36 -12.94
CA LYS A 250 15.75 21.24 -13.96
C LYS A 250 14.76 21.96 -14.86
N LYS A 251 13.51 21.48 -14.92
CA LYS A 251 12.44 22.06 -15.76
C LYS A 251 11.60 23.10 -15.00
N ARG A 252 11.89 23.32 -13.73
CA ARG A 252 11.15 24.27 -12.89
C ARG A 252 11.62 25.69 -13.08
N GLU A 253 10.74 26.63 -12.76
CA GLU A 253 11.09 28.04 -12.69
C GLU A 253 12.11 28.27 -11.56
N PRO A 254 13.07 29.20 -11.75
CA PRO A 254 14.01 29.58 -10.72
C PRO A 254 13.32 29.94 -9.39
N GLY A 255 13.79 29.38 -8.30
CA GLY A 255 13.21 29.58 -6.96
C GLY A 255 12.06 28.65 -6.58
N ARG A 256 11.65 27.75 -7.49
CA ARG A 256 10.64 26.69 -7.23
C ARG A 256 11.24 25.28 -7.27
N GLU A 257 12.55 25.17 -7.28
CA GLU A 257 13.23 23.89 -7.29
C GLU A 257 13.06 23.17 -5.96
N MET A 258 13.00 21.83 -6.02
CA MET A 258 13.14 21.00 -4.82
C MET A 258 14.54 21.15 -4.22
N THR A 259 14.60 21.31 -2.94
CA THR A 259 15.85 21.15 -2.20
C THR A 259 16.29 19.69 -2.15
N VAL A 260 17.56 19.43 -1.84
CA VAL A 260 18.05 18.05 -1.58
C VAL A 260 17.27 17.41 -0.43
N GLN A 261 16.86 18.21 0.58
CA GLN A 261 16.02 17.74 1.68
C GLN A 261 14.64 17.29 1.20
N ASP A 262 14.01 18.02 0.27
CA ASP A 262 12.72 17.61 -0.29
C ASP A 262 12.86 16.33 -1.13
N MET A 263 13.94 16.21 -1.92
CA MET A 263 14.26 14.97 -2.65
C MET A 263 14.44 13.78 -1.70
N ALA A 264 15.15 13.98 -0.59
CA ALA A 264 15.34 12.95 0.43
C ALA A 264 14.02 12.57 1.12
N ASN A 265 13.18 13.54 1.47
CA ASN A 265 11.86 13.28 2.05
C ASN A 265 10.96 12.48 1.09
N HIS A 266 11.01 12.78 -0.22
CA HIS A 266 10.22 12.04 -1.22
C HIS A 266 10.82 10.67 -1.53
N ALA A 267 12.13 10.52 -1.58
CA ALA A 267 12.77 9.21 -1.66
C ALA A 267 12.37 8.34 -0.46
N PHE A 268 12.40 8.90 0.75
CA PHE A 268 11.92 8.23 1.95
C PHE A 268 10.40 7.95 1.91
N SER A 269 9.59 8.86 1.34
CA SER A 269 8.15 8.64 1.13
C SER A 269 7.87 7.39 0.31
N PHE A 270 8.64 7.16 -0.76
CA PHE A 270 8.49 5.98 -1.61
C PHE A 270 9.05 4.73 -0.95
N PHE A 271 10.14 4.86 -0.22
CA PHE A 271 10.66 3.79 0.61
C PHE A 271 9.62 3.35 1.65
N PHE A 272 9.11 4.30 2.43
CA PHE A 272 8.10 4.06 3.46
C PHE A 272 6.81 3.46 2.89
N GLY A 273 6.33 4.00 1.75
CA GLY A 273 5.10 3.54 1.10
C GLY A 273 5.23 2.17 0.44
N GLY A 274 6.38 1.82 -0.12
CA GLY A 274 6.57 0.57 -0.86
C GLY A 274 7.09 -0.60 -0.02
N PHE A 275 7.87 -0.32 1.02
CA PHE A 275 8.54 -1.35 1.82
C PHE A 275 7.58 -2.34 2.49
N ASP A 276 6.60 -1.84 3.24
CA ASP A 276 5.68 -2.69 4.02
C ASP A 276 4.38 -3.01 3.29
N THR A 277 3.84 -2.07 2.51
CA THR A 277 2.53 -2.25 1.88
C THR A 277 2.56 -3.32 0.79
N VAL A 278 3.57 -3.28 -0.10
CA VAL A 278 3.71 -4.26 -1.18
C VAL A 278 4.01 -5.64 -0.62
N SER A 279 4.94 -5.75 0.34
CA SER A 279 5.25 -7.04 0.97
C SER A 279 4.05 -7.64 1.72
N SER A 280 3.26 -6.83 2.44
CA SER A 280 2.04 -7.29 3.12
C SER A 280 0.97 -7.76 2.13
N GLN A 281 0.73 -6.99 1.06
CA GLN A 281 -0.23 -7.38 0.03
C GLN A 281 0.20 -8.67 -0.67
N THR A 282 1.49 -8.81 -0.97
CA THR A 282 2.02 -10.03 -1.59
C THR A 282 1.92 -11.24 -0.66
N CYS A 283 2.05 -11.07 0.66
CA CYS A 283 1.76 -12.15 1.63
C CYS A 283 0.32 -12.64 1.51
N ILE A 284 -0.63 -11.71 1.41
CA ILE A 284 -2.06 -12.05 1.26
C ILE A 284 -2.29 -12.78 -0.07
N VAL A 285 -1.66 -12.31 -1.17
CA VAL A 285 -1.73 -12.99 -2.47
C VAL A 285 -1.19 -14.42 -2.37
N ALA A 286 -0.01 -14.60 -1.80
CA ALA A 286 0.62 -15.91 -1.63
C ALA A 286 -0.24 -16.84 -0.75
N HIS A 287 -0.83 -16.32 0.33
CA HIS A 287 -1.71 -17.08 1.21
C HIS A 287 -2.97 -17.56 0.47
N LEU A 288 -3.65 -16.67 -0.25
CA LEU A 288 -4.87 -17.03 -0.97
C LEU A 288 -4.60 -17.97 -2.16
N LEU A 289 -3.44 -17.87 -2.81
CA LEU A 289 -3.02 -18.83 -3.81
C LEU A 289 -2.74 -20.22 -3.21
N ALA A 290 -2.20 -20.27 -1.99
CA ALA A 290 -2.02 -21.53 -1.26
C ALA A 290 -3.35 -22.16 -0.81
N GLU A 291 -4.34 -21.35 -0.41
CA GLU A 291 -5.69 -21.82 -0.09
C GLU A 291 -6.50 -22.27 -1.32
N ASN A 292 -6.12 -21.78 -2.52
CA ASN A 292 -6.85 -22.06 -3.78
C ASN A 292 -5.91 -22.60 -4.86
N PRO A 293 -5.51 -23.88 -4.77
CA PRO A 293 -4.54 -24.48 -5.70
C PRO A 293 -4.95 -24.40 -7.17
N ASN A 294 -6.23 -24.54 -7.48
CA ASN A 294 -6.76 -24.42 -8.84
C ASN A 294 -6.55 -23.01 -9.43
N VAL A 295 -6.67 -21.96 -8.60
CA VAL A 295 -6.38 -20.59 -9.03
C VAL A 295 -4.88 -20.42 -9.28
N GLN A 296 -4.05 -20.97 -8.39
CA GLN A 296 -2.60 -20.94 -8.54
C GLN A 296 -2.14 -21.67 -9.82
N GLU A 297 -2.66 -22.86 -10.08
CA GLU A 297 -2.38 -23.63 -11.28
C GLU A 297 -2.72 -22.85 -12.57
N ARG A 298 -3.88 -22.18 -12.60
CA ARG A 298 -4.27 -21.35 -13.74
C ARG A 298 -3.35 -20.14 -13.93
N VAL A 299 -2.88 -19.50 -12.86
CA VAL A 299 -1.86 -18.44 -12.93
C VAL A 299 -0.55 -19.00 -13.43
N GLN A 300 -0.14 -20.17 -12.95
CA GLN A 300 1.09 -20.82 -13.40
C GLN A 300 1.05 -21.19 -14.89
N GLN A 301 -0.10 -21.66 -15.39
CA GLN A 301 -0.30 -21.92 -16.82
C GLN A 301 -0.16 -20.65 -17.66
N GLU A 302 -0.80 -19.53 -17.24
CA GLU A 302 -0.65 -18.24 -17.93
C GLU A 302 0.81 -17.75 -17.94
N ILE A 303 1.57 -17.98 -16.85
CA ILE A 303 3.00 -17.68 -16.78
C ILE A 303 3.81 -18.56 -17.73
N ASP A 304 3.57 -19.86 -17.74
CA ASP A 304 4.29 -20.81 -18.57
C ASP A 304 4.08 -20.50 -20.07
N GLU A 305 2.82 -20.28 -20.48
CA GLU A 305 2.48 -19.87 -21.85
C GLU A 305 3.13 -18.54 -22.24
N MET A 306 3.15 -17.57 -21.33
CA MET A 306 3.80 -16.28 -21.56
C MET A 306 5.31 -16.45 -21.76
N LEU A 307 5.97 -17.27 -20.94
CA LEU A 307 7.42 -17.54 -21.05
C LEU A 307 7.74 -18.29 -22.34
N GLU A 308 6.96 -19.32 -22.72
CA GLU A 308 7.13 -20.05 -23.97
C GLU A 308 7.04 -19.13 -25.19
N ASN A 309 6.04 -18.24 -25.22
CA ASN A 309 5.84 -17.29 -26.31
C ASN A 309 6.93 -16.19 -26.39
N ASN A 310 7.73 -16.00 -25.33
CA ASN A 310 8.76 -14.97 -25.23
C ASN A 310 10.18 -15.55 -25.06
N ASN A 311 10.44 -16.77 -25.56
CA ASN A 311 11.75 -17.44 -25.48
C ASN A 311 12.32 -17.56 -24.05
N GLY A 312 11.46 -17.72 -23.06
CA GLY A 312 11.82 -17.83 -21.65
C GLY A 312 12.06 -16.49 -20.94
N GLU A 313 11.85 -15.36 -21.61
CA GLU A 313 12.07 -14.03 -21.03
C GLU A 313 10.79 -13.38 -20.54
N LEU A 314 10.80 -12.87 -19.32
CA LEU A 314 9.74 -12.01 -18.79
C LEU A 314 9.98 -10.57 -19.27
N THR A 315 9.14 -10.09 -20.18
CA THR A 315 9.16 -8.69 -20.63
C THR A 315 8.05 -7.87 -19.97
N TYR A 316 8.22 -6.54 -19.92
CA TYR A 316 7.20 -5.66 -19.37
C TYR A 316 5.86 -5.76 -20.09
N ASP A 317 5.90 -5.82 -21.44
CA ASP A 317 4.70 -5.85 -22.26
C ASP A 317 3.97 -7.19 -22.12
N ALA A 318 4.71 -8.32 -22.17
CA ALA A 318 4.15 -9.65 -21.99
C ALA A 318 3.51 -9.83 -20.60
N MET A 319 4.16 -9.35 -19.53
CA MET A 319 3.59 -9.34 -18.20
C MET A 319 2.31 -8.49 -18.11
N HIS A 320 2.27 -7.38 -18.85
CA HIS A 320 1.11 -6.46 -18.83
C HIS A 320 -0.11 -7.08 -19.52
N ASP A 321 0.08 -8.01 -20.44
CA ASP A 321 -0.98 -8.72 -21.15
C ASP A 321 -1.56 -9.91 -20.38
N MET A 322 -1.00 -10.25 -19.21
CA MET A 322 -1.47 -11.35 -18.35
C MET A 322 -2.77 -10.96 -17.64
N LYS A 323 -3.89 -11.39 -18.16
CA LYS A 323 -5.23 -10.99 -17.71
C LYS A 323 -5.68 -11.72 -16.44
N TYR A 324 -5.31 -13.00 -16.30
CA TYR A 324 -5.77 -13.78 -15.16
C TYR A 324 -5.00 -13.43 -13.89
N LEU A 325 -3.69 -13.22 -14.00
CA LEU A 325 -2.89 -12.69 -12.89
C LEU A 325 -3.39 -11.32 -12.43
N ASP A 326 -3.78 -10.43 -13.36
CA ASP A 326 -4.42 -9.15 -13.04
C ASP A 326 -5.74 -9.31 -12.28
N ALA A 327 -6.56 -10.24 -12.72
CA ALA A 327 -7.84 -10.53 -12.08
C ALA A 327 -7.66 -11.08 -10.66
N VAL A 328 -6.70 -11.99 -10.46
CA VAL A 328 -6.35 -12.53 -9.14
C VAL A 328 -5.90 -11.42 -8.18
N ILE A 329 -4.95 -10.56 -8.60
CA ILE A 329 -4.47 -9.46 -7.78
C ILE A 329 -5.61 -8.48 -7.46
N SER A 330 -6.45 -8.17 -8.46
CA SER A 330 -7.57 -7.23 -8.29
C SER A 330 -8.61 -7.76 -7.31
N GLU A 331 -8.96 -9.04 -7.37
CA GLU A 331 -9.91 -9.65 -6.43
C GLU A 331 -9.35 -9.70 -5.00
N ILE A 332 -8.05 -9.96 -4.85
CA ILE A 332 -7.40 -9.95 -3.54
C ILE A 332 -7.35 -8.54 -2.96
N LEU A 333 -7.03 -7.54 -3.77
CA LEU A 333 -7.09 -6.12 -3.37
C LEU A 333 -8.51 -5.67 -3.00
N ARG A 334 -9.54 -6.26 -3.61
CA ARG A 334 -10.93 -6.04 -3.23
C ARG A 334 -11.23 -6.63 -1.85
N LEU A 335 -10.93 -7.90 -1.65
CA LEU A 335 -11.23 -8.61 -0.40
C LEU A 335 -10.43 -8.07 0.79
N TYR A 336 -9.14 -7.81 0.56
CA TYR A 336 -8.17 -7.47 1.60
C TYR A 336 -7.34 -6.23 1.20
N PRO A 337 -7.95 -5.05 1.11
CA PRO A 337 -7.22 -3.83 0.83
C PRO A 337 -6.27 -3.50 2.00
N ILE A 338 -5.00 -3.17 1.70
CA ILE A 338 -4.03 -2.77 2.72
C ILE A 338 -4.48 -1.51 3.47
N ALA A 339 -5.12 -0.57 2.77
CA ALA A 339 -5.77 0.58 3.38
C ALA A 339 -7.28 0.29 3.51
N PRO A 340 -7.76 -0.19 4.68
CA PRO A 340 -9.16 -0.56 4.85
C PRO A 340 -10.10 0.64 4.87
N PHE A 341 -9.58 1.85 4.98
CA PHE A 341 -10.31 3.10 4.83
C PHE A 341 -9.42 4.18 4.19
N LEU A 342 -10.09 5.20 3.63
CA LEU A 342 -9.49 6.46 3.22
C LEU A 342 -10.00 7.56 4.16
N ASP A 343 -9.24 8.62 4.30
CA ASP A 343 -9.66 9.79 5.09
C ASP A 343 -9.53 11.09 4.29
N ARG A 344 -10.31 12.08 4.70
CA ARG A 344 -10.22 13.47 4.22
C ARG A 344 -10.59 14.41 5.36
N MET A 345 -9.98 15.59 5.35
CA MET A 345 -10.35 16.68 6.26
C MET A 345 -11.14 17.74 5.50
N CYS A 346 -12.27 18.13 6.05
CA CYS A 346 -13.04 19.26 5.57
C CYS A 346 -12.32 20.57 5.99
N ILE A 347 -11.95 21.42 5.02
CA ILE A 347 -11.25 22.69 5.32
C ILE A 347 -12.14 23.91 5.23
N LYS A 348 -13.37 23.75 4.71
CA LYS A 348 -14.42 24.79 4.65
C LYS A 348 -15.76 24.15 4.94
N ASP A 349 -16.66 24.87 5.61
CA ASP A 349 -18.02 24.38 5.88
C ASP A 349 -18.66 23.82 4.59
N PHE A 350 -19.23 22.63 4.69
CA PHE A 350 -19.83 21.92 3.57
C PHE A 350 -21.16 21.31 3.98
N GLU A 351 -22.20 21.52 3.20
CA GLU A 351 -23.51 20.93 3.45
C GLU A 351 -23.59 19.52 2.84
N LEU A 352 -23.69 18.52 3.71
CA LEU A 352 -24.01 17.15 3.31
C LEU A 352 -25.51 17.02 3.08
N PRO A 353 -25.96 16.27 2.06
CA PRO A 353 -27.38 15.97 1.87
C PRO A 353 -27.93 15.23 3.08
N PRO A 354 -29.27 15.14 3.24
CA PRO A 354 -29.87 14.32 4.28
C PRO A 354 -29.29 12.91 4.34
N ALA A 355 -28.98 12.43 5.54
CA ALA A 355 -28.46 11.07 5.73
C ALA A 355 -29.46 10.01 5.28
N ARG A 356 -30.74 10.25 5.55
CA ARG A 356 -31.89 9.42 5.14
C ARG A 356 -32.95 10.28 4.47
N PRO A 357 -33.85 9.71 3.66
CA PRO A 357 -35.02 10.42 3.18
C PRO A 357 -35.83 10.98 4.34
N GLY A 358 -36.13 12.29 4.32
CA GLY A 358 -36.86 13.00 5.37
C GLY A 358 -36.02 13.62 6.48
N ASP A 359 -34.73 13.30 6.57
CA ASP A 359 -33.79 13.99 7.47
C ASP A 359 -33.48 15.42 6.97
N LYS A 360 -32.90 16.25 7.85
CA LYS A 360 -32.36 17.54 7.44
C LYS A 360 -30.93 17.42 6.92
N PRO A 361 -30.50 18.29 5.98
CA PRO A 361 -29.10 18.40 5.62
C PRO A 361 -28.21 18.64 6.85
N PHE A 362 -26.98 18.18 6.79
CA PHE A 362 -26.01 18.33 7.87
C PHE A 362 -24.83 19.21 7.42
N THR A 363 -24.60 20.32 8.11
CA THR A 363 -23.45 21.16 7.86
C THR A 363 -22.21 20.57 8.52
N LEU A 364 -21.32 20.01 7.70
CA LEU A 364 -20.00 19.56 8.10
C LEU A 364 -19.12 20.79 8.33
N LYS A 365 -18.67 21.00 9.55
CA LYS A 365 -17.82 22.15 9.89
C LYS A 365 -16.39 21.92 9.46
N ALA A 366 -15.68 23.00 9.12
CA ALA A 366 -14.24 22.96 8.88
C ALA A 366 -13.50 22.29 10.06
N GLY A 367 -12.52 21.45 9.77
CA GLY A 367 -11.77 20.65 10.73
C GLY A 367 -12.35 19.25 11.02
N ILE A 368 -13.60 18.96 10.59
CA ILE A 368 -14.16 17.62 10.77
C ILE A 368 -13.56 16.64 9.72
N ASN A 369 -13.23 15.47 10.22
CA ASN A 369 -12.67 14.39 9.40
C ASN A 369 -13.77 13.49 8.83
N ILE A 370 -13.54 13.05 7.60
CA ILE A 370 -14.36 12.08 6.88
C ILE A 370 -13.55 10.80 6.71
N TRP A 371 -14.18 9.65 6.97
CA TRP A 371 -13.63 8.35 6.60
C TRP A 371 -14.50 7.68 5.54
N ILE A 372 -13.85 6.96 4.62
CA ILE A 372 -14.47 6.17 3.55
C ILE A 372 -14.06 4.72 3.78
N PRO A 373 -14.97 3.83 4.18
CA PRO A 373 -14.66 2.46 4.56
C PRO A 373 -14.45 1.59 3.31
N VAL A 374 -13.22 1.54 2.80
CA VAL A 374 -12.88 0.78 1.59
C VAL A 374 -13.26 -0.69 1.73
N SER A 375 -12.87 -1.34 2.83
CA SER A 375 -13.20 -2.75 3.11
C SER A 375 -14.71 -2.99 3.14
N GLY A 376 -15.46 -2.13 3.83
CA GLY A 376 -16.92 -2.24 3.91
C GLY A 376 -17.61 -2.11 2.55
N ILE A 377 -17.17 -1.17 1.71
CA ILE A 377 -17.72 -0.98 0.36
C ILE A 377 -17.33 -2.14 -0.56
N HIS A 378 -16.07 -2.60 -0.49
CA HIS A 378 -15.58 -3.72 -1.28
C HIS A 378 -16.26 -5.05 -0.95
N GLN A 379 -16.84 -5.17 0.24
CA GLN A 379 -17.55 -6.36 0.71
C GLN A 379 -19.07 -6.15 0.82
N ASP A 380 -19.62 -5.06 0.26
CA ASP A 380 -21.05 -4.78 0.29
C ASP A 380 -21.77 -5.56 -0.83
N PRO A 381 -22.78 -6.40 -0.49
CA PRO A 381 -23.58 -7.13 -1.48
C PRO A 381 -24.36 -6.23 -2.44
N LYS A 382 -24.53 -4.95 -2.12
CA LYS A 382 -25.09 -3.94 -3.02
C LYS A 382 -24.24 -3.74 -4.27
N TYR A 383 -22.92 -3.92 -4.17
CA TYR A 383 -21.96 -3.65 -5.25
C TYR A 383 -21.32 -4.92 -5.81
N TYR A 384 -21.23 -5.98 -5.02
CA TYR A 384 -20.59 -7.23 -5.41
C TYR A 384 -21.44 -8.42 -5.05
N GLU A 385 -21.77 -9.24 -6.01
CA GLU A 385 -22.45 -10.52 -5.76
C GLU A 385 -21.52 -11.45 -4.96
N ASN A 386 -22.06 -12.15 -3.93
CA ASN A 386 -21.27 -13.03 -3.05
C ASN A 386 -19.95 -12.40 -2.60
N PRO A 387 -19.99 -11.22 -1.93
CA PRO A 387 -18.83 -10.34 -1.77
C PRO A 387 -17.68 -10.94 -0.95
N LEU A 388 -17.93 -11.94 -0.11
CA LEU A 388 -16.91 -12.60 0.70
C LEU A 388 -16.25 -13.80 -0.01
N LYS A 389 -16.78 -14.24 -1.16
CA LYS A 389 -16.16 -15.30 -1.95
C LYS A 389 -14.95 -14.75 -2.70
N PHE A 390 -13.83 -15.45 -2.61
CA PHE A 390 -12.68 -15.21 -3.47
C PHE A 390 -12.97 -15.75 -4.86
N ASP A 391 -13.14 -14.87 -5.83
CA ASP A 391 -13.59 -15.19 -7.19
C ASP A 391 -12.88 -14.29 -8.23
N PRO A 392 -11.67 -14.66 -8.67
CA PRO A 392 -10.92 -13.88 -9.65
C PRO A 392 -11.65 -13.68 -10.98
N ASP A 393 -12.55 -14.59 -11.38
CA ASP A 393 -13.30 -14.48 -12.63
C ASP A 393 -14.21 -13.24 -12.64
N ARG A 394 -14.58 -12.71 -11.48
CA ARG A 394 -15.24 -11.42 -11.33
C ARG A 394 -14.51 -10.29 -12.07
N PHE A 395 -13.18 -10.24 -11.98
CA PHE A 395 -12.36 -9.23 -12.66
C PHE A 395 -11.88 -9.71 -14.02
N TYR A 396 -11.76 -11.00 -14.24
CA TYR A 396 -11.34 -11.56 -15.53
C TYR A 396 -12.38 -11.26 -16.63
N GLU A 397 -13.65 -11.45 -16.34
CA GLU A 397 -14.76 -11.27 -17.30
C GLU A 397 -15.26 -9.80 -17.34
N ASN A 398 -15.36 -9.13 -16.17
CA ASN A 398 -16.05 -7.86 -16.01
C ASN A 398 -15.19 -6.71 -15.47
N ASN A 399 -13.87 -6.77 -15.64
CA ASN A 399 -12.91 -5.84 -15.05
C ASN A 399 -13.30 -4.35 -15.27
N ARG A 400 -13.62 -3.95 -16.50
CA ARG A 400 -13.96 -2.55 -16.83
C ARG A 400 -15.23 -2.07 -16.14
N THR A 401 -16.25 -2.92 -16.02
CA THR A 401 -17.49 -2.58 -15.34
C THR A 401 -17.28 -2.33 -13.86
N ILE A 402 -16.52 -3.20 -13.21
CA ILE A 402 -16.24 -3.12 -11.77
C ILE A 402 -15.33 -1.93 -11.46
N THR A 403 -14.23 -1.76 -12.20
CA THR A 403 -13.27 -0.67 -11.96
C THR A 403 -13.89 0.71 -12.20
N ASN A 404 -14.82 0.83 -13.14
CA ASN A 404 -15.53 2.08 -13.44
C ASN A 404 -16.74 2.36 -12.53
N SER A 405 -17.19 1.40 -11.75
CA SER A 405 -18.35 1.57 -10.86
C SER A 405 -18.12 2.63 -9.78
N GLY A 406 -16.86 2.87 -9.41
CA GLY A 406 -16.44 3.71 -8.29
C GLY A 406 -16.57 3.01 -6.93
N ALA A 407 -16.99 1.73 -6.90
CA ALA A 407 -16.97 0.89 -5.71
C ALA A 407 -15.61 0.19 -5.49
N TYR A 408 -14.79 0.06 -6.54
CA TYR A 408 -13.45 -0.51 -6.48
C TYR A 408 -12.39 0.59 -6.31
N MET A 409 -11.80 0.68 -5.12
CA MET A 409 -10.90 1.79 -4.77
C MET A 409 -9.70 1.37 -3.89
N PRO A 410 -8.98 0.29 -4.21
CA PRO A 410 -7.91 -0.24 -3.34
C PRO A 410 -6.72 0.72 -3.20
N PHE A 411 -6.56 1.64 -4.15
CA PHE A 411 -5.53 2.68 -4.15
C PHE A 411 -6.08 4.08 -3.89
N GLY A 412 -7.34 4.19 -3.46
CA GLY A 412 -8.02 5.46 -3.24
C GLY A 412 -8.66 6.07 -4.49
N LEU A 413 -9.20 7.26 -4.34
CA LEU A 413 -9.94 7.99 -5.37
C LEU A 413 -9.49 9.45 -5.46
N GLY A 414 -9.63 10.02 -6.66
CA GLY A 414 -9.38 11.44 -6.94
C GLY A 414 -7.90 11.81 -6.90
N PRO A 415 -7.55 13.10 -6.76
CA PRO A 415 -6.16 13.58 -6.82
C PRO A 415 -5.25 13.03 -5.72
N ARG A 416 -5.80 12.61 -4.58
CA ARG A 416 -5.09 11.97 -3.47
C ARG A 416 -4.92 10.44 -3.64
N MET A 417 -5.33 9.89 -4.77
CA MET A 417 -5.08 8.48 -5.09
C MET A 417 -3.59 8.15 -4.98
N CYS A 418 -3.27 6.91 -4.60
CA CYS A 418 -1.91 6.43 -4.47
C CYS A 418 -1.08 6.75 -5.72
N ILE A 419 0.05 7.44 -5.54
CA ILE A 419 0.94 7.84 -6.64
C ILE A 419 1.70 6.64 -7.21
N GLY A 420 2.00 5.66 -6.34
CA GLY A 420 2.78 4.46 -6.66
C GLY A 420 1.94 3.25 -7.08
N ASN A 421 0.64 3.39 -7.36
CA ASN A 421 -0.23 2.25 -7.67
C ASN A 421 0.30 1.37 -8.80
N ARG A 422 0.77 1.97 -9.92
CA ARG A 422 1.35 1.25 -11.05
C ARG A 422 2.67 0.57 -10.68
N PHE A 423 3.51 1.25 -9.89
CA PHE A 423 4.76 0.70 -9.40
C PHE A 423 4.49 -0.55 -8.54
N ALA A 424 3.61 -0.45 -7.56
CA ALA A 424 3.25 -1.54 -6.66
C ALA A 424 2.66 -2.75 -7.40
N LEU A 425 1.75 -2.52 -8.36
CA LEU A 425 1.18 -3.59 -9.18
C LEU A 425 2.24 -4.26 -10.06
N THR A 426 3.13 -3.47 -10.68
CA THR A 426 4.23 -4.01 -11.48
C THR A 426 5.19 -4.84 -10.62
N GLU A 427 5.57 -4.32 -9.45
CA GLU A 427 6.46 -5.00 -8.51
C GLU A 427 5.89 -6.35 -8.04
N MET A 428 4.60 -6.39 -7.67
CA MET A 428 3.92 -7.63 -7.28
C MET A 428 3.85 -8.63 -8.43
N LYS A 429 3.46 -8.18 -9.64
CA LYS A 429 3.38 -9.06 -10.82
C LYS A 429 4.72 -9.65 -11.19
N VAL A 430 5.76 -8.83 -11.26
CA VAL A 430 7.13 -9.27 -11.56
C VAL A 430 7.56 -10.35 -10.57
N LEU A 431 7.35 -10.12 -9.28
CA LEU A 431 7.68 -11.11 -8.26
C LEU A 431 6.91 -12.41 -8.43
N LEU A 432 5.59 -12.32 -8.59
CA LEU A 432 4.73 -13.51 -8.75
C LEU A 432 5.09 -14.30 -10.00
N CYS A 433 5.39 -13.65 -11.13
CA CYS A 433 5.85 -14.32 -12.34
C CYS A 433 7.14 -15.12 -12.09
N HIS A 434 8.16 -14.50 -11.49
CA HIS A 434 9.41 -15.19 -11.20
C HIS A 434 9.28 -16.32 -10.17
N VAL A 435 8.49 -16.09 -9.11
CA VAL A 435 8.30 -17.09 -8.04
C VAL A 435 7.46 -18.25 -8.54
N LEU A 436 6.30 -18.00 -9.16
CA LEU A 436 5.38 -19.05 -9.59
C LEU A 436 5.87 -19.81 -10.85
N ALA A 437 6.79 -19.24 -11.61
CA ALA A 437 7.50 -20.00 -12.64
C ALA A 437 8.42 -21.10 -12.06
N LYS A 438 9.01 -20.84 -10.89
CA LYS A 438 9.99 -21.76 -10.26
C LYS A 438 9.43 -22.55 -9.07
N CYS A 439 8.39 -22.06 -8.42
CA CYS A 439 7.86 -22.61 -7.17
C CYS A 439 6.34 -22.71 -7.19
N SER A 440 5.81 -23.63 -6.39
CA SER A 440 4.42 -23.66 -5.96
C SER A 440 4.34 -23.29 -4.50
N ILE A 441 3.30 -22.53 -4.14
CA ILE A 441 3.06 -22.08 -2.77
C ILE A 441 1.96 -22.96 -2.18
N LYS A 442 2.21 -23.55 -1.02
CA LYS A 442 1.28 -24.42 -0.33
C LYS A 442 1.05 -23.99 1.11
N LEU A 443 -0.02 -24.52 1.70
CA LEU A 443 -0.26 -24.35 3.13
C LEU A 443 0.82 -25.12 3.92
N ALA A 444 1.37 -24.47 4.94
CA ALA A 444 2.26 -25.08 5.93
C ALA A 444 1.47 -25.57 7.14
N LEU A 445 2.08 -26.38 8.00
CA LEU A 445 1.43 -26.83 9.24
C LEU A 445 0.98 -25.69 10.16
N LYS A 446 1.69 -24.57 10.11
CA LYS A 446 1.38 -23.37 10.92
C LYS A 446 0.45 -22.37 10.23
N THR A 447 0.03 -22.63 9.00
CA THR A 447 -0.88 -21.73 8.27
C THR A 447 -2.24 -21.69 8.96
N ILE A 448 -2.75 -20.48 9.19
CA ILE A 448 -4.11 -20.29 9.74
C ILE A 448 -5.07 -20.12 8.58
N THR A 449 -5.97 -21.06 8.39
CA THR A 449 -7.02 -21.04 7.36
C THR A 449 -8.41 -21.07 8.00
N PRO A 450 -9.37 -20.27 7.53
CA PRO A 450 -9.22 -19.18 6.57
C PRO A 450 -8.33 -18.05 7.13
N LEU A 451 -7.79 -17.21 6.23
CA LEU A 451 -6.92 -16.09 6.58
C LEU A 451 -7.52 -15.23 7.70
N GLN A 452 -6.75 -15.03 8.76
CA GLN A 452 -7.09 -14.15 9.90
C GLN A 452 -6.00 -13.11 10.10
N PHE A 453 -6.38 -11.93 10.60
CA PHE A 453 -5.45 -10.85 10.86
C PHE A 453 -5.22 -10.62 12.35
N GLU A 454 -4.05 -10.05 12.68
CA GLU A 454 -3.73 -9.60 14.03
C GLU A 454 -4.67 -8.48 14.46
N LYS A 455 -5.09 -8.53 15.74
CA LYS A 455 -5.98 -7.55 16.33
C LYS A 455 -5.20 -6.38 16.96
N GLY A 456 -5.79 -5.18 16.89
CA GLY A 456 -5.22 -3.99 17.51
C GLY A 456 -3.93 -3.48 16.88
N VAL A 457 -3.72 -3.78 15.59
CA VAL A 457 -2.60 -3.27 14.78
C VAL A 457 -3.14 -2.56 13.55
N PHE A 458 -2.51 -1.43 13.19
CA PHE A 458 -2.92 -0.67 12.00
C PHE A 458 -2.50 -1.34 10.69
N ASN A 459 -1.35 -2.02 10.69
CA ASN A 459 -0.86 -2.73 9.52
C ASN A 459 -1.61 -4.06 9.36
N VAL A 460 -1.97 -4.39 8.14
CA VAL A 460 -2.58 -5.68 7.83
C VAL A 460 -1.51 -6.77 7.95
N THR A 461 -1.58 -7.53 9.03
CA THR A 461 -0.63 -8.59 9.38
C THR A 461 -1.39 -9.87 9.67
N GLY A 462 -0.96 -11.00 9.10
CA GLY A 462 -1.56 -12.29 9.38
C GLY A 462 -1.42 -12.68 10.86
N LYS A 463 -2.46 -13.25 11.42
CA LYS A 463 -2.43 -13.75 12.80
C LYS A 463 -1.33 -14.81 12.96
N ASN A 464 -0.43 -14.59 13.88
CA ASN A 464 0.78 -15.39 14.09
C ASN A 464 1.75 -15.42 12.88
N GLY A 465 1.69 -14.45 11.96
CA GLY A 465 2.50 -14.36 10.74
C GLY A 465 1.88 -15.10 9.54
N PHE A 466 2.56 -14.99 8.39
CA PHE A 466 2.16 -15.66 7.15
C PHE A 466 3.05 -16.89 6.91
N TRP A 467 2.66 -18.02 7.45
CA TRP A 467 3.38 -19.28 7.31
C TRP A 467 2.93 -20.03 6.07
N LEU A 468 3.85 -20.32 5.14
CA LEU A 468 3.58 -21.01 3.89
C LEU A 468 4.71 -22.00 3.58
N ALA A 469 4.41 -23.02 2.80
CA ALA A 469 5.39 -23.96 2.26
C ALA A 469 5.71 -23.61 0.81
N ILE A 470 6.99 -23.49 0.49
CA ILE A 470 7.49 -23.18 -0.84
C ILE A 470 8.08 -24.44 -1.45
N GLU A 471 7.45 -24.97 -2.49
CA GLU A 471 7.91 -26.18 -3.18
C GLU A 471 8.47 -25.84 -4.57
N PRO A 472 9.73 -26.24 -4.87
CA PRO A 472 10.25 -26.07 -6.22
C PRO A 472 9.39 -26.83 -7.24
N ARG A 473 9.03 -26.16 -8.33
CA ARG A 473 8.39 -26.82 -9.47
C ARG A 473 9.45 -27.63 -10.23
N LYS A 474 9.10 -28.82 -10.63
CA LYS A 474 9.92 -29.56 -11.64
C LYS A 474 9.87 -28.70 -12.90
N SER A 475 11.04 -28.31 -13.43
CA SER A 475 11.11 -27.64 -14.72
C SER A 475 10.30 -28.48 -15.71
N VAL A 476 9.37 -27.82 -16.42
CA VAL A 476 8.85 -28.40 -17.67
C VAL A 476 10.06 -28.45 -18.58
N SER A 477 10.85 -29.54 -18.48
CA SER A 477 11.99 -29.75 -19.32
C SER A 477 11.45 -29.87 -20.75
N ALA A 478 12.13 -29.25 -21.67
CA ALA A 478 12.06 -29.51 -23.09
C ALA A 478 12.31 -31.03 -23.39
N SER A 479 11.36 -31.86 -23.03
CA SER A 479 11.36 -33.30 -23.25
C SER A 479 10.10 -33.67 -24.00
N ALA A 480 10.10 -33.37 -25.29
CA ALA A 480 9.33 -34.09 -26.31
C ALA A 480 9.69 -33.59 -27.74
N VAL A 481 10.99 -33.47 -28.06
CA VAL A 481 11.43 -33.58 -29.46
C VAL A 481 12.56 -34.58 -29.47
N SER A 482 12.20 -35.84 -29.31
CA SER A 482 13.00 -36.94 -29.76
C SER A 482 12.06 -38.07 -30.19
N CYS A 483 12.21 -38.46 -31.43
CA CYS A 483 11.66 -39.66 -32.09
C CYS A 483 10.30 -39.51 -32.76
N SER A 484 10.32 -39.22 -34.03
CA SER A 484 10.31 -40.25 -35.08
C SER A 484 10.50 -39.59 -36.42
#